data_97f96c20d1c414ec868a1004ab86db8e
#
_entry.id   97f96c20d1c414ec868a1004ab86db8e
#
_cell.length_a   1.000
_cell.length_b   1.000
_cell.length_c   1.000
_cell.angle_alpha   90.00
_cell.angle_beta   90.00
_cell.angle_gamma   90.00
#
_symmetry.space_group_name_H-M   'P 1'
#
loop_
_entity.id
_entity.type
_entity.pdbx_description
1 polymer ?
#
loop_
_entity_poly.entity_id
_entity_poly.type
_entity_poly.pdbx_seq_one_letter_code
_entity_poly.pdbx_strand_id
1 'polypeptide(L)'
;MCIRDSIVFEQIVNRLSQSIEDDAYLISCTKGILDNPFRLLSEVILSKMKNSVGVLSGPNLAKEIAENKVAGTVIASNNEELLDVVKSILSSKTFKIFSSNDIKGVELAGSLKNIYAIICGMAESLNVGENAIGLILTRSMAEMSRFSVAKGANPVTFLGLSGMGDLVATCMSNLSRNYQLGLNLGKGMTLLQAKVQVGQVAEGIRTLEVIRNESKRLDIKMPLVESMYNIIKKNASPDSLIIDLINNPIEVDVEFNE
;
A
#
# COMPACT_ATOMS: atom_id res chain seq x y z
N MET A 1 18.04 -6.51 8.56
CA MET A 1 16.88 -6.70 9.46
C MET A 1 15.60 -6.38 8.71
N CYS A 2 14.69 -7.32 8.57
CA CYS A 2 13.44 -7.09 7.84
C CYS A 2 12.34 -6.74 8.85
N ILE A 3 11.95 -5.47 8.88
CA ILE A 3 10.88 -4.98 9.75
C ILE A 3 9.64 -4.90 8.88
N ARG A 4 8.65 -5.75 9.17
CA ARG A 4 7.38 -5.77 8.44
C ARG A 4 6.23 -5.18 9.25
N ASP A 5 6.46 -4.85 10.53
CA ASP A 5 5.43 -4.31 11.42
C ASP A 5 5.70 -2.83 11.69
N SER A 6 4.78 -1.97 11.25
CA SER A 6 4.85 -0.53 11.48
C SER A 6 4.75 -0.15 12.96
N ILE A 7 4.23 -1.04 13.84
CA ILE A 7 4.13 -0.79 15.29
C ILE A 7 5.51 -0.64 15.94
N VAL A 8 6.45 -1.49 15.55
CA VAL A 8 7.82 -1.50 16.12
C VAL A 8 8.78 -0.61 15.34
N PHE A 9 8.34 0.00 14.24
CA PHE A 9 9.20 0.75 13.33
C PHE A 9 9.93 1.90 14.04
N GLU A 10 9.22 2.73 14.80
CA GLU A 10 9.80 3.86 15.52
C GLU A 10 10.83 3.43 16.59
N GLN A 11 10.58 2.31 17.28
CA GLN A 11 11.53 1.75 18.24
C GLN A 11 12.82 1.32 17.55
N ILE A 12 12.72 0.76 16.35
CA ILE A 12 13.87 0.32 15.58
C ILE A 12 14.64 1.51 15.02
N VAL A 13 13.95 2.53 14.51
CA VAL A 13 14.60 3.78 14.07
C VAL A 13 15.36 4.42 15.23
N ASN A 14 14.77 4.47 16.44
CA ASN A 14 15.45 4.97 17.64
C ASN A 14 16.70 4.17 18.01
N ARG A 15 16.72 2.85 17.80
CA ARG A 15 17.91 2.02 18.05
C ARG A 15 18.97 2.23 16.96
N LEU A 16 18.54 2.31 15.69
CA LEU A 16 19.44 2.55 14.57
C LEU A 16 20.14 3.92 14.69
N SER A 17 19.42 4.95 15.11
CA SER A 17 20.00 6.30 15.26
C SER A 17 21.15 6.40 16.26
N GLN A 18 21.34 5.38 17.11
CA GLN A 18 22.44 5.33 18.10
C GLN A 18 23.68 4.59 17.60
N SER A 19 23.58 3.88 16.45
CA SER A 19 24.64 2.95 16.03
C SER A 19 24.98 2.98 14.55
N ILE A 20 24.21 3.72 13.73
CA ILE A 20 24.47 3.81 12.30
C ILE A 20 25.40 4.99 12.01
N GLU A 21 26.27 4.84 11.02
CA GLU A 21 27.18 5.88 10.55
C GLU A 21 26.40 6.99 9.82
N ASP A 22 26.85 8.24 9.98
CA ASP A 22 26.13 9.42 9.44
C ASP A 22 26.07 9.44 7.90
N ASP A 23 27.00 8.77 7.21
CA ASP A 23 27.07 8.67 5.74
C ASP A 23 26.33 7.47 5.16
N ALA A 24 25.77 6.60 6.01
CA ALA A 24 25.02 5.43 5.56
C ALA A 24 23.69 5.83 4.88
N TYR A 25 23.36 5.17 3.77
CA TYR A 25 22.05 5.29 3.13
C TYR A 25 21.01 4.39 3.80
N LEU A 26 19.83 4.95 4.07
CA LEU A 26 18.73 4.23 4.69
C LEU A 26 17.61 3.95 3.67
N ILE A 27 17.31 2.67 3.46
CA ILE A 27 16.26 2.26 2.53
C ILE A 27 15.10 1.63 3.30
N SER A 28 13.94 2.29 3.29
CA SER A 28 12.71 1.72 3.82
C SER A 28 12.02 0.84 2.78
N CYS A 29 11.86 -0.45 3.10
CA CYS A 29 11.07 -1.41 2.32
C CYS A 29 9.75 -1.76 3.02
N THR A 30 9.43 -1.09 4.14
CA THR A 30 8.26 -1.34 4.96
C THR A 30 7.06 -0.63 4.37
N LYS A 31 5.94 -1.35 4.27
CA LYS A 31 4.66 -0.80 3.79
C LYS A 31 3.75 -0.60 4.99
N GLY A 32 3.52 0.64 5.36
CA GLY A 32 2.68 0.97 6.51
C GLY A 32 2.71 2.46 6.80
N ILE A 33 1.80 2.86 7.68
CA ILE A 33 1.60 4.25 8.09
C ILE A 33 1.40 4.26 9.60
N LEU A 34 1.97 5.23 10.29
CA LEU A 34 1.72 5.42 11.72
C LEU A 34 0.44 6.23 11.94
N ASP A 35 -0.27 5.87 13.01
CA ASP A 35 -1.44 6.58 13.51
C ASP A 35 -1.06 7.41 14.73
N ASN A 36 -1.80 8.48 14.97
CA ASN A 36 -1.72 9.35 16.17
C ASN A 36 -0.32 9.89 16.53
N PRO A 37 0.24 10.83 15.77
CA PRO A 37 -0.29 11.47 14.55
C PRO A 37 -0.06 10.62 13.30
N PHE A 38 -0.82 10.92 12.22
CA PHE A 38 -0.55 10.36 10.90
C PHE A 38 0.86 10.74 10.45
N ARG A 39 1.72 9.74 10.23
CA ARG A 39 3.09 9.94 9.72
C ARG A 39 3.50 8.81 8.79
N LEU A 40 4.21 9.17 7.74
CA LEU A 40 4.91 8.21 6.89
C LEU A 40 6.15 7.67 7.60
N LEU A 41 6.54 6.45 7.28
CA LEU A 41 7.71 5.82 7.89
C LEU A 41 9.01 6.55 7.51
N SER A 42 9.09 7.08 6.28
CA SER A 42 10.19 7.94 5.84
C SER A 42 10.30 9.22 6.68
N GLU A 43 9.17 9.83 7.04
CA GLU A 43 9.13 11.02 7.92
C GLU A 43 9.64 10.69 9.34
N VAL A 44 9.35 9.48 9.82
CA VAL A 44 9.88 9.01 11.12
C VAL A 44 11.42 8.89 11.09
N ILE A 45 11.98 8.32 10.01
CA ILE A 45 13.43 8.23 9.87
C ILE A 45 14.03 9.64 9.82
N LEU A 46 13.52 10.52 8.95
CA LEU A 46 14.02 11.88 8.77
C LEU A 46 13.90 12.74 10.04
N SER A 47 12.94 12.45 10.92
CA SER A 47 12.80 13.15 12.21
C SER A 47 13.86 12.77 13.27
N LYS A 48 14.55 11.65 13.07
CA LYS A 48 15.50 11.07 14.04
C LYS A 48 16.94 11.03 13.53
N MET A 49 17.13 11.08 12.22
CA MET A 49 18.41 10.80 11.57
C MET A 49 18.66 11.81 10.45
N LYS A 50 19.94 12.14 10.23
CA LYS A 50 20.39 13.04 9.15
C LYS A 50 20.71 12.31 7.85
N ASN A 51 20.71 10.99 7.90
CA ASN A 51 21.02 10.11 6.78
C ASN A 51 20.10 10.35 5.58
N SER A 52 20.62 10.14 4.40
CA SER A 52 19.79 10.13 3.19
C SER A 52 18.85 8.93 3.21
N VAL A 53 17.56 9.19 2.95
CA VAL A 53 16.50 8.19 3.02
C VAL A 53 15.97 7.90 1.63
N GLY A 54 15.80 6.62 1.34
CA GLY A 54 15.07 6.11 0.20
C GLY A 54 13.89 5.23 0.62
N VAL A 55 12.85 5.19 -0.20
CA VAL A 55 11.71 4.27 -0.07
C VAL A 55 11.66 3.37 -1.28
N LEU A 56 11.64 2.05 -1.05
CA LEU A 56 11.53 1.06 -2.12
C LEU A 56 10.14 0.42 -2.10
N SER A 57 9.40 0.58 -3.19
CA SER A 57 8.06 0.03 -3.35
C SER A 57 7.77 -0.33 -4.80
N GLY A 58 6.88 -1.32 -4.99
CA GLY A 58 6.51 -1.85 -6.29
C GLY A 58 5.99 -3.28 -6.19
N PRO A 59 5.69 -3.95 -7.32
CA PRO A 59 5.22 -5.33 -7.36
C PRO A 59 6.34 -6.30 -6.98
N ASN A 60 6.61 -6.41 -5.68
CA ASN A 60 7.71 -7.17 -5.09
C ASN A 60 7.19 -8.45 -4.41
N LEU A 61 6.66 -9.39 -5.16
CA LEU A 61 6.27 -10.71 -4.66
C LEU A 61 7.55 -11.54 -4.41
N ALA A 62 7.95 -11.64 -3.14
CA ALA A 62 9.24 -12.20 -2.74
C ALA A 62 9.49 -13.61 -3.29
N LYS A 63 8.45 -14.45 -3.39
CA LYS A 63 8.57 -15.80 -3.96
C LYS A 63 8.96 -15.73 -5.45
N GLU A 64 8.36 -14.86 -6.22
CA GLU A 64 8.65 -14.70 -7.65
C GLU A 64 10.06 -14.16 -7.87
N ILE A 65 10.49 -13.18 -7.09
CA ILE A 65 11.87 -12.66 -7.14
C ILE A 65 12.88 -13.77 -6.81
N ALA A 66 12.60 -14.57 -5.77
CA ALA A 66 13.47 -15.71 -5.39
C ALA A 66 13.51 -16.80 -6.47
N GLU A 67 12.47 -16.94 -7.27
CA GLU A 67 12.39 -17.85 -8.43
C GLU A 67 13.00 -17.24 -9.70
N ASN A 68 13.66 -16.05 -9.61
CA ASN A 68 14.23 -15.31 -10.73
C ASN A 68 13.23 -14.93 -11.84
N LYS A 69 11.93 -14.78 -11.51
CA LYS A 69 10.96 -14.22 -12.44
C LYS A 69 11.23 -12.73 -12.66
N VAL A 70 10.87 -12.24 -13.86
CA VAL A 70 11.04 -10.83 -14.18
C VAL A 70 10.18 -9.97 -13.27
N ALA A 71 10.81 -9.00 -12.62
CA ALA A 71 10.14 -8.05 -11.75
C ALA A 71 10.78 -6.65 -11.86
N GLY A 72 10.03 -5.64 -11.47
CA GLY A 72 10.51 -4.26 -11.37
C GLY A 72 10.00 -3.58 -10.11
N THR A 73 10.81 -2.68 -9.57
CA THR A 73 10.45 -1.88 -8.40
C THR A 73 10.89 -0.44 -8.57
N VAL A 74 10.41 0.44 -7.69
CA VAL A 74 10.78 1.85 -7.65
C VAL A 74 11.55 2.14 -6.36
N ILE A 75 12.69 2.82 -6.49
CA ILE A 75 13.36 3.51 -5.39
C ILE A 75 13.06 5.00 -5.48
N ALA A 76 12.55 5.59 -4.42
CA ALA A 76 12.28 7.02 -4.34
C ALA A 76 13.17 7.69 -3.30
N SER A 77 13.86 8.77 -3.69
CA SER A 77 14.71 9.57 -2.81
C SER A 77 14.92 10.96 -3.39
N ASN A 78 15.18 11.94 -2.53
CA ASN A 78 15.66 13.28 -2.93
C ASN A 78 17.20 13.33 -3.13
N ASN A 79 17.91 12.24 -2.86
CA ASN A 79 19.35 12.11 -3.05
C ASN A 79 19.63 11.27 -4.30
N GLU A 80 20.17 11.88 -5.35
CA GLU A 80 20.47 11.23 -6.63
C GLU A 80 21.55 10.15 -6.50
N GLU A 81 22.56 10.38 -5.67
CA GLU A 81 23.62 9.40 -5.43
C GLU A 81 23.07 8.12 -4.78
N LEU A 82 22.18 8.26 -3.79
CA LEU A 82 21.46 7.12 -3.21
C LEU A 82 20.70 6.34 -4.29
N LEU A 83 19.99 7.04 -5.20
CA LEU A 83 19.24 6.40 -6.27
C LEU A 83 20.15 5.57 -7.17
N ASP A 84 21.32 6.09 -7.53
CA ASP A 84 22.28 5.41 -8.40
C ASP A 84 22.95 4.23 -7.71
N VAL A 85 23.34 4.39 -6.44
CA VAL A 85 23.90 3.31 -5.62
C VAL A 85 22.90 2.16 -5.51
N VAL A 86 21.65 2.44 -5.16
CA VAL A 86 20.61 1.40 -5.04
C VAL A 86 20.35 0.70 -6.36
N LYS A 87 20.27 1.43 -7.48
CA LYS A 87 20.15 0.83 -8.82
C LYS A 87 21.34 -0.10 -9.13
N SER A 88 22.56 0.33 -8.83
CA SER A 88 23.76 -0.46 -9.12
C SER A 88 23.82 -1.75 -8.32
N ILE A 89 23.38 -1.73 -7.05
CA ILE A 89 23.45 -2.87 -6.13
C ILE A 89 22.30 -3.87 -6.37
N LEU A 90 21.08 -3.37 -6.60
CA LEU A 90 19.89 -4.22 -6.63
C LEU A 90 19.46 -4.66 -8.03
N SER A 91 19.90 -3.96 -9.10
CA SER A 91 19.52 -4.36 -10.46
C SER A 91 20.17 -5.68 -10.88
N SER A 92 19.40 -6.51 -11.56
CA SER A 92 19.89 -7.77 -12.14
C SER A 92 19.27 -8.00 -13.53
N LYS A 93 19.56 -9.14 -14.17
CA LYS A 93 18.96 -9.52 -15.45
C LYS A 93 17.43 -9.65 -15.39
N THR A 94 16.90 -10.00 -14.23
CA THR A 94 15.46 -10.25 -14.00
C THR A 94 14.82 -9.24 -13.07
N PHE A 95 15.59 -8.36 -12.41
CA PHE A 95 15.06 -7.36 -11.47
C PHE A 95 15.49 -5.96 -11.87
N LYS A 96 14.53 -5.13 -12.32
CA LYS A 96 14.76 -3.76 -12.78
C LYS A 96 14.38 -2.75 -11.70
N ILE A 97 15.30 -1.80 -11.43
CA ILE A 97 15.05 -0.70 -10.51
C ILE A 97 14.79 0.60 -11.28
N PHE A 98 13.67 1.23 -11.02
CA PHE A 98 13.31 2.55 -11.52
C PHE A 98 13.45 3.59 -10.42
N SER A 99 13.80 4.82 -10.74
CA SER A 99 13.94 5.91 -9.76
C SER A 99 12.74 6.86 -9.79
N SER A 100 12.49 7.47 -8.65
CA SER A 100 11.53 8.56 -8.46
C SER A 100 12.07 9.55 -7.43
N ASN A 101 11.63 10.80 -7.49
CA ASN A 101 11.84 11.81 -6.44
C ASN A 101 10.57 12.05 -5.59
N ASP A 102 9.47 11.34 -5.88
CA ASP A 102 8.24 11.39 -5.10
C ASP A 102 8.22 10.32 -4.01
N ILE A 103 8.95 10.56 -2.92
CA ILE A 103 9.01 9.65 -1.76
C ILE A 103 7.60 9.41 -1.20
N LYS A 104 6.81 10.48 -1.04
CA LYS A 104 5.46 10.38 -0.44
C LYS A 104 4.53 9.53 -1.29
N GLY A 105 4.50 9.76 -2.61
CA GLY A 105 3.65 9.00 -3.52
C GLY A 105 4.00 7.52 -3.56
N VAL A 106 5.29 7.19 -3.63
CA VAL A 106 5.76 5.80 -3.65
C VAL A 106 5.43 5.08 -2.34
N GLU A 107 5.58 5.74 -1.20
CA GLU A 107 5.30 5.15 0.12
C GLU A 107 3.80 4.97 0.36
N LEU A 108 2.99 6.00 0.04
CA LEU A 108 1.54 5.95 0.16
C LEU A 108 0.93 4.88 -0.74
N ALA A 109 1.35 4.82 -2.01
CA ALA A 109 0.86 3.81 -2.94
C ALA A 109 1.10 2.39 -2.42
N GLY A 110 2.33 2.10 -1.95
CA GLY A 110 2.67 0.80 -1.38
C GLY A 110 1.89 0.42 -0.14
N SER A 111 1.46 1.41 0.66
CA SER A 111 0.69 1.19 1.89
C SER A 111 -0.81 1.02 1.61
N LEU A 112 -1.39 1.92 0.80
CA LEU A 112 -2.82 1.96 0.49
C LEU A 112 -3.31 0.73 -0.27
N LYS A 113 -2.54 0.22 -1.24
CA LYS A 113 -2.92 -0.94 -2.04
C LYS A 113 -3.36 -2.15 -1.23
N ASN A 114 -2.85 -2.29 -0.01
CA ASN A 114 -3.15 -3.42 0.86
C ASN A 114 -4.62 -3.47 1.28
N ILE A 115 -5.29 -2.33 1.39
CA ILE A 115 -6.74 -2.23 1.65
C ILE A 115 -7.49 -2.82 0.46
N TYR A 116 -7.16 -2.37 -0.74
CA TYR A 116 -7.85 -2.76 -1.97
C TYR A 116 -7.60 -4.21 -2.36
N ALA A 117 -6.43 -4.76 -1.98
CA ALA A 117 -6.19 -6.19 -2.13
C ALA A 117 -7.16 -7.04 -1.29
N ILE A 118 -7.55 -6.58 -0.09
CA ILE A 118 -8.59 -7.26 0.71
C ILE A 118 -9.93 -7.16 -0.02
N ILE A 119 -10.28 -5.99 -0.55
CA ILE A 119 -11.53 -5.76 -1.29
C ILE A 119 -11.62 -6.67 -2.51
N CYS A 120 -10.55 -6.74 -3.32
CA CYS A 120 -10.50 -7.60 -4.50
C CYS A 120 -10.62 -9.10 -4.15
N GLY A 121 -9.93 -9.55 -3.09
CA GLY A 121 -10.07 -10.92 -2.62
C GLY A 121 -11.49 -11.25 -2.14
N MET A 122 -12.17 -10.31 -1.49
CA MET A 122 -13.57 -10.47 -1.09
C MET A 122 -14.50 -10.53 -2.31
N ALA A 123 -14.34 -9.61 -3.26
CA ALA A 123 -15.12 -9.57 -4.50
C ALA A 123 -14.96 -10.87 -5.32
N GLU A 124 -13.73 -11.40 -5.40
CA GLU A 124 -13.47 -12.70 -6.05
C GLU A 124 -14.27 -13.83 -5.42
N SER A 125 -14.30 -13.92 -4.09
CA SER A 125 -15.06 -14.99 -3.42
C SER A 125 -16.59 -14.82 -3.51
N LEU A 126 -17.07 -13.61 -3.79
CA LEU A 126 -18.47 -13.30 -4.10
C LEU A 126 -18.82 -13.56 -5.58
N ASN A 127 -17.83 -13.97 -6.38
CA ASN A 127 -18.01 -14.28 -7.81
C ASN A 127 -18.63 -13.12 -8.62
N VAL A 128 -18.16 -11.89 -8.40
CA VAL A 128 -18.73 -10.67 -9.00
C VAL A 128 -18.41 -10.51 -10.49
N GLY A 129 -17.47 -11.28 -11.02
CA GLY A 129 -17.00 -11.25 -12.40
C GLY A 129 -15.93 -10.20 -12.71
N GLU A 130 -15.26 -10.38 -13.85
CA GLU A 130 -14.08 -9.61 -14.26
C GLU A 130 -14.36 -8.11 -14.45
N ASN A 131 -15.53 -7.75 -14.97
CA ASN A 131 -15.90 -6.33 -15.14
C ASN A 131 -15.99 -5.59 -13.80
N ALA A 132 -16.52 -6.24 -12.77
CA ALA A 132 -16.58 -5.67 -11.43
C ALA A 132 -15.19 -5.55 -10.79
N ILE A 133 -14.30 -6.52 -11.01
CA ILE A 133 -12.89 -6.42 -10.58
C ILE A 133 -12.22 -5.24 -11.27
N GLY A 134 -12.40 -5.06 -12.57
CA GLY A 134 -11.90 -3.89 -13.30
C GLY A 134 -12.41 -2.57 -12.73
N LEU A 135 -13.71 -2.49 -12.41
CA LEU A 135 -14.31 -1.32 -11.76
C LEU A 135 -13.69 -1.07 -10.37
N ILE A 136 -13.55 -2.10 -9.54
CA ILE A 136 -12.91 -2.00 -8.22
C ILE A 136 -11.48 -1.48 -8.33
N LEU A 137 -10.66 -2.03 -9.24
CA LEU A 137 -9.28 -1.58 -9.44
C LEU A 137 -9.20 -0.11 -9.85
N THR A 138 -10.07 0.32 -10.78
CA THR A 138 -10.12 1.72 -11.23
C THR A 138 -10.53 2.66 -10.11
N ARG A 139 -11.59 2.33 -9.36
CA ARG A 139 -12.03 3.13 -8.20
C ARG A 139 -10.98 3.13 -7.08
N SER A 140 -10.29 2.00 -6.86
CA SER A 140 -9.19 1.90 -5.90
C SER A 140 -8.06 2.87 -6.26
N MET A 141 -7.67 2.91 -7.53
CA MET A 141 -6.63 3.82 -8.01
C MET A 141 -7.05 5.29 -7.84
N ALA A 142 -8.29 5.63 -8.15
CA ALA A 142 -8.82 6.98 -7.97
C ALA A 142 -8.80 7.41 -6.48
N GLU A 143 -9.21 6.52 -5.55
CA GLU A 143 -9.12 6.80 -4.11
C GLU A 143 -7.68 6.95 -3.63
N MET A 144 -6.79 6.04 -4.05
CA MET A 144 -5.35 6.11 -3.71
C MET A 144 -4.74 7.43 -4.18
N SER A 145 -4.99 7.82 -5.42
CA SER A 145 -4.48 9.07 -5.99
C SER A 145 -5.03 10.29 -5.24
N ARG A 146 -6.35 10.37 -5.07
CA ARG A 146 -7.03 11.48 -4.38
C ARG A 146 -6.48 11.70 -2.96
N PHE A 147 -6.42 10.63 -2.16
CA PHE A 147 -5.88 10.71 -0.82
C PHE A 147 -4.42 11.17 -0.80
N SER A 148 -3.61 10.58 -1.67
CA SER A 148 -2.17 10.82 -1.68
C SER A 148 -1.80 12.21 -2.21
N VAL A 149 -2.53 12.72 -3.20
CA VAL A 149 -2.38 14.10 -3.70
C VAL A 149 -2.70 15.11 -2.59
N ALA A 150 -3.77 14.87 -1.81
CA ALA A 150 -4.08 15.69 -0.64
C ALA A 150 -3.00 15.63 0.46
N LYS A 151 -2.13 14.61 0.43
CA LYS A 151 -0.94 14.48 1.29
C LYS A 151 0.35 14.99 0.63
N GLY A 152 0.25 15.59 -0.56
CA GLY A 152 1.35 16.20 -1.29
C GLY A 152 2.16 15.24 -2.18
N ALA A 153 1.58 14.12 -2.60
CA ALA A 153 2.15 13.22 -3.59
C ALA A 153 1.89 13.70 -5.02
N ASN A 154 2.73 13.28 -5.95
CA ASN A 154 2.52 13.53 -7.38
C ASN A 154 1.51 12.52 -7.94
N PRO A 155 0.39 12.95 -8.57
CA PRO A 155 -0.60 12.05 -9.14
C PRO A 155 -0.03 11.11 -10.21
N VAL A 156 0.98 11.52 -10.98
CA VAL A 156 1.62 10.70 -12.02
C VAL A 156 2.31 9.46 -11.43
N THR A 157 2.75 9.50 -10.16
CA THR A 157 3.35 8.35 -9.47
C THR A 157 2.41 7.14 -9.46
N PHE A 158 1.09 7.38 -9.42
CA PHE A 158 0.08 6.33 -9.36
C PHE A 158 -0.11 5.57 -10.68
N LEU A 159 0.32 6.14 -11.80
CA LEU A 159 0.35 5.45 -13.10
C LEU A 159 1.55 4.48 -13.23
N GLY A 160 2.52 4.59 -12.34
CA GLY A 160 3.77 3.82 -12.38
C GLY A 160 3.69 2.47 -11.63
N LEU A 161 4.88 1.85 -11.49
CA LEU A 161 5.03 0.53 -10.84
C LEU A 161 4.64 0.55 -9.36
N SER A 162 4.94 1.60 -8.61
CA SER A 162 4.58 1.69 -7.20
C SER A 162 3.07 1.93 -6.98
N GLY A 163 2.38 2.51 -7.96
CA GLY A 163 0.93 2.71 -7.97
C GLY A 163 0.21 1.55 -8.64
N MET A 164 -0.13 1.71 -9.94
CA MET A 164 -0.91 0.74 -10.72
C MET A 164 -0.26 -0.65 -10.75
N GLY A 165 1.06 -0.73 -10.97
CA GLY A 165 1.74 -2.01 -11.05
C GLY A 165 1.63 -2.83 -9.77
N ASP A 166 1.87 -2.20 -8.62
CA ASP A 166 1.81 -2.88 -7.30
C ASP A 166 0.37 -3.16 -6.86
N LEU A 167 -0.58 -2.28 -7.22
CA LEU A 167 -2.00 -2.51 -6.98
C LEU A 167 -2.48 -3.77 -7.72
N VAL A 168 -2.30 -3.82 -9.04
CA VAL A 168 -2.75 -4.95 -9.87
C VAL A 168 -2.09 -6.25 -9.43
N ALA A 169 -0.75 -6.26 -9.29
CA ALA A 169 -0.02 -7.46 -8.87
C ALA A 169 -0.48 -7.97 -7.49
N THR A 170 -0.86 -7.07 -6.57
CA THR A 170 -1.29 -7.45 -5.22
C THR A 170 -2.76 -7.89 -5.17
N CYS A 171 -3.62 -7.25 -5.96
CA CYS A 171 -5.06 -7.51 -6.01
C CYS A 171 -5.42 -8.77 -6.78
N MET A 172 -4.55 -9.25 -7.68
CA MET A 172 -4.80 -10.43 -8.53
C MET A 172 -3.92 -11.64 -8.16
N SER A 173 -3.18 -11.57 -7.06
CA SER A 173 -2.23 -12.63 -6.71
C SER A 173 -2.63 -13.39 -5.45
N ASN A 174 -2.72 -14.72 -5.59
CA ASN A 174 -2.86 -15.63 -4.46
C ASN A 174 -1.64 -15.61 -3.50
N LEU A 175 -0.52 -15.03 -3.89
CA LEU A 175 0.62 -14.80 -3.01
C LEU A 175 0.43 -13.59 -2.08
N SER A 176 -0.58 -12.77 -2.33
CA SER A 176 -0.91 -11.62 -1.49
C SER A 176 -1.70 -12.03 -0.26
N ARG A 177 -1.12 -11.80 0.93
CA ARG A 177 -1.79 -12.07 2.22
C ARG A 177 -3.07 -11.25 2.41
N ASN A 178 -3.07 -10.02 1.93
CA ASN A 178 -4.26 -9.17 2.00
C ASN A 178 -5.37 -9.68 1.07
N TYR A 179 -5.03 -10.13 -0.13
CA TYR A 179 -5.97 -10.78 -1.04
C TYR A 179 -6.54 -12.08 -0.42
N GLN A 180 -5.70 -12.94 0.16
CA GLN A 180 -6.14 -14.15 0.85
C GLN A 180 -7.04 -13.85 2.05
N LEU A 181 -6.73 -12.78 2.80
CA LEU A 181 -7.62 -12.33 3.88
C LEU A 181 -9.00 -11.96 3.34
N GLY A 182 -9.05 -11.21 2.23
CA GLY A 182 -10.29 -10.85 1.56
C GLY A 182 -11.10 -12.04 1.09
N LEU A 183 -10.45 -13.03 0.43
CA LEU A 183 -11.08 -14.29 0.02
C LEU A 183 -11.77 -15.00 1.20
N ASN A 184 -11.10 -15.06 2.35
CA ASN A 184 -11.65 -15.74 3.53
C ASN A 184 -12.82 -14.96 4.14
N LEU A 185 -12.75 -13.63 4.17
CA LEU A 185 -13.84 -12.77 4.64
C LEU A 185 -15.09 -12.90 3.75
N GLY A 186 -14.90 -12.90 2.43
CA GLY A 186 -16.01 -13.05 1.48
C GLY A 186 -16.68 -14.45 1.54
N LYS A 187 -15.94 -15.48 1.99
CA LYS A 187 -16.50 -16.81 2.32
C LYS A 187 -17.28 -16.84 3.64
N GLY A 188 -17.47 -15.69 4.30
CA GLY A 188 -18.20 -15.59 5.56
C GLY A 188 -17.39 -15.88 6.82
N MET A 189 -16.08 -16.01 6.74
CA MET A 189 -15.24 -16.14 7.94
C MET A 189 -15.23 -14.83 8.72
N THR A 190 -15.21 -14.91 10.04
CA THR A 190 -14.94 -13.74 10.89
C THR A 190 -13.51 -13.24 10.66
N LEU A 191 -13.25 -11.97 10.96
CA LEU A 191 -11.91 -11.39 10.83
C LEU A 191 -10.84 -12.20 11.60
N LEU A 192 -11.19 -12.72 12.78
CA LEU A 192 -10.27 -13.53 13.59
C LEU A 192 -9.94 -14.86 12.88
N GLN A 193 -10.96 -15.56 12.39
CA GLN A 193 -10.77 -16.81 11.64
C GLN A 193 -9.95 -16.59 10.36
N ALA A 194 -10.27 -15.54 9.60
CA ALA A 194 -9.56 -15.20 8.38
C ALA A 194 -8.08 -14.87 8.64
N LYS A 195 -7.77 -14.14 9.73
CA LYS A 195 -6.38 -13.86 10.15
C LYS A 195 -5.61 -15.13 10.53
N VAL A 196 -6.25 -16.03 11.28
CA VAL A 196 -5.65 -17.32 11.65
C VAL A 196 -5.35 -18.15 10.40
N GLN A 197 -6.29 -18.22 9.47
CA GLN A 197 -6.13 -18.97 8.22
C GLN A 197 -4.98 -18.44 7.34
N VAL A 198 -4.78 -17.13 7.30
CA VAL A 198 -3.65 -16.51 6.57
C VAL A 198 -2.31 -16.76 7.29
N GLY A 199 -2.33 -16.96 8.61
CA GLY A 199 -1.15 -17.33 9.43
C GLY A 199 -0.06 -16.25 9.53
N GLN A 200 -0.30 -15.05 9.01
CA GLN A 200 0.65 -13.93 8.98
C GLN A 200 -0.09 -12.59 9.10
N VAL A 201 0.64 -11.54 9.50
CA VAL A 201 0.08 -10.20 9.59
C VAL A 201 -0.37 -9.70 8.20
N ALA A 202 -1.64 -9.32 8.10
CA ALA A 202 -2.20 -8.60 6.97
C ALA A 202 -2.31 -7.12 7.35
N GLU A 203 -1.41 -6.29 6.82
CA GLU A 203 -1.30 -4.88 7.20
C GLU A 203 -2.48 -4.02 6.73
N GLY A 204 -3.22 -4.48 5.72
CA GLY A 204 -4.33 -3.74 5.14
C GLY A 204 -5.43 -3.35 6.15
N ILE A 205 -5.67 -4.16 7.18
CA ILE A 205 -6.68 -3.84 8.22
C ILE A 205 -6.25 -2.64 9.07
N ARG A 206 -4.97 -2.56 9.44
CA ARG A 206 -4.46 -1.41 10.19
C ARG A 206 -4.43 -0.16 9.31
N THR A 207 -3.92 -0.31 8.10
CA THR A 207 -3.91 0.79 7.13
C THR A 207 -5.32 1.32 6.87
N LEU A 208 -6.33 0.44 6.80
CA LEU A 208 -7.74 0.81 6.64
C LEU A 208 -8.19 1.79 7.74
N GLU A 209 -7.91 1.50 9.01
CA GLU A 209 -8.31 2.35 10.12
C GLU A 209 -7.62 3.72 10.08
N VAL A 210 -6.32 3.72 9.84
CA VAL A 210 -5.51 4.96 9.75
C VAL A 210 -6.00 5.84 8.59
N ILE A 211 -6.16 5.25 7.41
CA ILE A 211 -6.58 5.98 6.20
C ILE A 211 -8.01 6.51 6.34
N ARG A 212 -8.93 5.71 6.88
CA ARG A 212 -10.31 6.14 7.11
C ARG A 212 -10.38 7.32 8.08
N ASN A 213 -9.62 7.29 9.18
CA ASN A 213 -9.60 8.37 10.16
C ASN A 213 -9.02 9.65 9.53
N GLU A 214 -7.92 9.54 8.82
CA GLU A 214 -7.25 10.67 8.20
C GLU A 214 -8.06 11.24 7.01
N SER A 215 -8.71 10.40 6.21
CA SER A 215 -9.58 10.87 5.10
C SER A 215 -10.77 11.67 5.64
N LYS A 216 -11.38 11.25 6.76
CA LYS A 216 -12.44 12.02 7.42
C LYS A 216 -11.96 13.34 7.99
N ARG A 217 -10.76 13.37 8.57
CA ARG A 217 -10.15 14.62 9.09
C ARG A 217 -9.90 15.63 7.96
N LEU A 218 -9.58 15.16 6.77
CA LEU A 218 -9.27 15.98 5.58
C LEU A 218 -10.46 16.17 4.64
N ASP A 219 -11.63 15.63 4.97
CA ASP A 219 -12.86 15.62 4.13
C ASP A 219 -12.62 15.02 2.73
N ILE A 220 -11.84 13.96 2.66
CA ILE A 220 -11.54 13.25 1.42
C ILE A 220 -12.52 12.09 1.25
N LYS A 221 -13.23 12.06 0.11
CA LYS A 221 -14.16 10.99 -0.23
C LYS A 221 -13.40 9.70 -0.58
N MET A 222 -13.61 8.65 0.21
CA MET A 222 -13.04 7.32 0.00
C MET A 222 -14.10 6.23 0.19
N PRO A 223 -15.04 6.09 -0.75
CA PRO A 223 -16.19 5.17 -0.63
C PRO A 223 -15.81 3.71 -0.38
N LEU A 224 -14.81 3.16 -1.10
CA LEU A 224 -14.36 1.78 -0.90
C LEU A 224 -13.73 1.55 0.47
N VAL A 225 -12.96 2.52 0.95
CA VAL A 225 -12.38 2.49 2.32
C VAL A 225 -13.50 2.50 3.36
N GLU A 226 -14.53 3.32 3.21
CA GLU A 226 -15.66 3.38 4.15
C GLU A 226 -16.50 2.10 4.10
N SER A 227 -16.78 1.56 2.91
CA SER A 227 -17.49 0.29 2.74
C SER A 227 -16.72 -0.85 3.43
N MET A 228 -15.41 -0.96 3.17
CA MET A 228 -14.57 -1.97 3.81
C MET A 228 -14.53 -1.81 5.33
N TYR A 229 -14.49 -0.58 5.85
CA TYR A 229 -14.55 -0.30 7.28
C TYR A 229 -15.87 -0.78 7.89
N ASN A 230 -17.00 -0.55 7.22
CA ASN A 230 -18.31 -0.99 7.69
C ASN A 230 -18.38 -2.53 7.77
N ILE A 231 -17.81 -3.24 6.79
CA ILE A 231 -17.73 -4.71 6.82
C ILE A 231 -16.88 -5.18 8.00
N ILE A 232 -15.69 -4.63 8.17
CA ILE A 232 -14.72 -5.10 9.18
C ILE A 232 -15.11 -4.72 10.61
N LYS A 233 -15.67 -3.53 10.83
CA LYS A 233 -15.90 -2.96 12.18
C LYS A 233 -17.34 -2.90 12.60
N LYS A 234 -18.28 -2.84 11.64
CA LYS A 234 -19.72 -2.75 11.94
C LYS A 234 -20.47 -4.01 11.55
N ASN A 235 -19.75 -5.07 11.17
CA ASN A 235 -20.31 -6.36 10.75
C ASN A 235 -21.35 -6.24 9.60
N ALA A 236 -21.14 -5.29 8.68
CA ALA A 236 -21.94 -5.25 7.46
C ALA A 236 -21.64 -6.50 6.60
N SER A 237 -22.64 -6.93 5.83
CA SER A 237 -22.45 -8.07 4.92
C SER A 237 -21.38 -7.78 3.87
N PRO A 238 -20.51 -8.73 3.50
CA PRO A 238 -19.62 -8.59 2.36
C PRO A 238 -20.32 -8.18 1.05
N ASP A 239 -21.57 -8.61 0.83
CA ASP A 239 -22.36 -8.22 -0.34
C ASP A 239 -22.63 -6.71 -0.40
N SER A 240 -22.60 -6.00 0.73
CA SER A 240 -22.77 -4.55 0.74
C SER A 240 -21.68 -3.82 -0.06
N LEU A 241 -20.49 -4.42 -0.22
CA LEU A 241 -19.41 -3.88 -1.05
C LEU A 241 -19.89 -3.64 -2.50
N ILE A 242 -20.66 -4.58 -3.07
CA ILE A 242 -21.14 -4.49 -4.43
C ILE A 242 -22.23 -3.41 -4.55
N ILE A 243 -23.11 -3.34 -3.56
CA ILE A 243 -24.17 -2.32 -3.51
C ILE A 243 -23.53 -0.93 -3.40
N ASP A 244 -22.56 -0.76 -2.52
CA ASP A 244 -21.83 0.50 -2.31
C ASP A 244 -21.02 0.90 -3.57
N LEU A 245 -20.46 -0.06 -4.28
CA LEU A 245 -19.71 0.17 -5.52
C LEU A 245 -20.62 0.73 -6.63
N ILE A 246 -21.81 0.16 -6.79
CA ILE A 246 -22.79 0.58 -7.81
C ILE A 246 -23.41 1.94 -7.43
N ASN A 247 -23.72 2.13 -6.15
CA ASN A 247 -24.32 3.38 -5.64
C ASN A 247 -23.27 4.44 -5.28
N ASN A 248 -22.03 4.31 -5.77
CA ASN A 248 -20.99 5.27 -5.50
C ASN A 248 -21.40 6.68 -5.94
N PRO A 249 -21.35 7.69 -5.05
CA PRO A 249 -21.77 9.06 -5.36
C PRO A 249 -20.82 9.78 -6.32
N ILE A 250 -19.68 9.18 -6.68
CA ILE A 250 -18.71 9.77 -7.60
C ILE A 250 -19.06 9.29 -9.01
N GLU A 251 -19.68 10.18 -9.79
CA GLU A 251 -20.14 9.92 -11.16
C GLU A 251 -19.06 10.19 -12.21
N VAL A 252 -18.05 11.00 -11.87
CA VAL A 252 -16.93 11.31 -12.78
C VAL A 252 -15.92 10.18 -12.78
N ASP A 253 -15.49 9.74 -13.97
CA ASP A 253 -14.56 8.62 -14.08
C ASP A 253 -13.17 8.94 -13.53
N VAL A 254 -12.58 10.05 -13.98
CA VAL A 254 -11.29 10.56 -13.47
C VAL A 254 -11.47 12.01 -13.03
N GLU A 255 -11.20 12.29 -11.76
CA GLU A 255 -11.21 13.65 -11.23
C GLU A 255 -9.83 14.27 -11.45
N PHE A 256 -9.74 15.22 -12.35
CA PHE A 256 -8.60 16.12 -12.42
C PHE A 256 -8.93 17.32 -11.53
N ASN A 257 -8.29 17.43 -10.38
CA ASN A 257 -8.30 18.69 -9.65
C ASN A 257 -7.43 19.69 -10.43
N GLU A 258 -8.05 20.75 -10.92
CA GLU A 258 -7.36 21.92 -11.45
C GLU A 258 -6.59 22.65 -10.34
#